data_0d3533b168dcb720bb46e503293b2505
#
_entry.id   0d3533b168dcb720bb46e503293b2505
#
_cell.length_a   1.000
_cell.length_b   1.000
_cell.length_c   1.000
_cell.angle_alpha   90.00
_cell.angle_beta   90.00
_cell.angle_gamma   90.00
#
_symmetry.space_group_name_H-M   'P 1'
#
loop_
_entity.id
_entity.type
_entity.pdbx_description
1 polymer ?
#
loop_
_entity_poly.entity_id
_entity_poly.type
_entity_poly.pdbx_seq_one_letter_code
_entity_poly.pdbx_strand_id
1 'polypeptide(L)'
;MEHIEKSRFAHVGQSAQESESIKRQSLTFMQDAMRRLWKNKVAVVCVAVILLLTAMSIFAPMVSKFDYREQHYSHTNAPMGTVCNESGAEGEGHVHYFGTDTLGRDIFTRIWMGGRVSLTIAVASALVDL
;
A
#
# COMPACT_ATOMS: atom_id res chain seq x y z
N MET A 1 -19.51 -5.31 -72.19
CA MET A 1 -18.81 -4.28 -71.44
C MET A 1 -19.92 -3.55 -70.68
N GLU A 2 -20.00 -3.86 -69.41
CA GLU A 2 -21.06 -3.32 -68.52
C GLU A 2 -20.67 -1.89 -68.15
N HIS A 3 -21.47 -0.96 -68.53
CA HIS A 3 -21.27 0.46 -68.29
C HIS A 3 -21.63 0.76 -66.83
N ILE A 4 -20.63 0.77 -65.96
CA ILE A 4 -20.82 1.10 -64.53
C ILE A 4 -21.17 2.58 -64.47
N GLU A 5 -22.39 2.85 -64.05
CA GLU A 5 -22.95 4.19 -63.92
C GLU A 5 -22.19 5.02 -62.84
N LYS A 6 -21.69 6.19 -63.24
CA LYS A 6 -20.95 7.11 -62.36
C LYS A 6 -21.68 7.54 -61.08
N SER A 7 -22.99 7.35 -61.06
CA SER A 7 -23.82 7.63 -59.89
C SER A 7 -23.52 6.72 -58.67
N ARG A 8 -22.91 5.57 -58.86
CA ARG A 8 -22.51 4.65 -57.77
C ARG A 8 -21.30 5.12 -57.00
N PHE A 9 -20.57 6.12 -57.49
CA PHE A 9 -19.42 6.72 -56.83
C PHE A 9 -19.76 8.07 -56.17
N ALA A 10 -21.01 8.28 -55.81
CA ALA A 10 -21.35 9.43 -54.99
C ALA A 10 -20.61 9.36 -53.66
N HIS A 11 -19.79 10.36 -53.41
CA HIS A 11 -19.11 10.53 -52.11
C HIS A 11 -20.20 10.56 -51.04
N VAL A 12 -20.29 9.49 -50.25
CA VAL A 12 -21.11 9.51 -49.02
C VAL A 12 -20.37 10.43 -48.08
N GLY A 13 -20.73 11.72 -48.09
CA GLY A 13 -20.21 12.66 -47.13
C GLY A 13 -20.45 12.11 -45.75
N GLN A 14 -19.43 11.98 -44.93
CA GLN A 14 -19.61 11.73 -43.52
C GLN A 14 -20.56 12.76 -42.98
N SER A 15 -21.72 12.31 -42.56
CA SER A 15 -22.72 13.22 -41.95
C SER A 15 -22.03 13.84 -40.73
N ALA A 16 -22.10 15.17 -40.60
CA ALA A 16 -21.53 15.90 -39.48
C ALA A 16 -22.04 15.39 -38.11
N GLN A 17 -23.07 14.56 -38.12
CA GLN A 17 -23.59 13.87 -36.95
C GLN A 17 -22.78 12.69 -36.46
N GLU A 18 -21.99 12.02 -37.34
CA GLU A 18 -21.14 10.91 -36.90
C GLU A 18 -19.81 11.37 -36.28
N SER A 19 -19.35 12.58 -36.59
CA SER A 19 -18.16 13.16 -35.97
C SER A 19 -18.41 13.72 -34.56
N GLU A 20 -19.66 13.85 -34.13
CA GLU A 20 -20.02 14.38 -32.80
C GLU A 20 -20.04 13.33 -31.69
N SER A 21 -19.99 12.05 -32.01
CA SER A 21 -20.20 10.99 -31.02
C SER A 21 -18.96 10.60 -30.23
N ILE A 22 -17.80 11.20 -30.46
CA ILE A 22 -16.60 10.94 -29.66
C ILE A 22 -16.25 12.15 -28.78
N LYS A 23 -17.25 12.73 -28.15
CA LYS A 23 -17.04 13.53 -26.93
C LYS A 23 -16.90 12.61 -25.70
N ARG A 24 -15.95 11.69 -25.74
CA ARG A 24 -15.40 11.19 -24.48
C ARG A 24 -14.63 12.35 -23.87
N GLN A 25 -15.18 12.88 -22.78
CA GLN A 25 -14.43 13.81 -21.93
C GLN A 25 -13.03 13.22 -21.78
N SER A 26 -12.02 13.98 -22.17
CA SER A 26 -10.61 13.59 -21.93
C SER A 26 -10.38 13.58 -20.44
N LEU A 27 -10.72 12.45 -19.81
CA LEU A 27 -10.41 12.24 -18.41
C LEU A 27 -8.88 12.28 -18.34
N THR A 28 -8.36 13.09 -17.44
CA THR A 28 -6.93 13.09 -17.14
C THR A 28 -6.54 11.64 -16.81
N PHE A 29 -5.41 11.16 -17.33
CA PHE A 29 -4.92 9.78 -17.15
C PHE A 29 -5.09 9.28 -15.71
N MET A 30 -4.82 10.13 -14.73
CA MET A 30 -4.97 9.84 -13.30
C MET A 30 -6.44 9.59 -12.90
N GLN A 31 -7.38 10.34 -13.47
CA GLN A 31 -8.81 10.17 -13.16
C GLN A 31 -9.36 8.87 -13.74
N ASP A 32 -8.93 8.48 -14.95
CA ASP A 32 -9.35 7.21 -15.54
C ASP A 32 -8.74 6.02 -14.80
N ALA A 33 -7.46 6.10 -14.43
CA ALA A 33 -6.80 5.10 -13.61
C ALA A 33 -7.50 4.91 -12.25
N MET A 34 -7.82 6.01 -11.56
CA MET A 34 -8.52 5.98 -10.28
C MET A 34 -9.93 5.38 -10.42
N ARG A 35 -10.66 5.77 -11.47
CA ARG A 35 -12.00 5.23 -11.74
C ARG A 35 -11.98 3.73 -12.01
N ARG A 36 -10.98 3.22 -12.74
CA ARG A 36 -10.78 1.79 -13.00
C ARG A 36 -10.40 1.04 -11.73
N LEU A 37 -9.54 1.64 -10.90
CA LEU A 37 -9.17 1.09 -9.60
C LEU A 37 -10.40 0.88 -8.70
N TRP A 38 -11.24 1.90 -8.56
CA TRP A 38 -12.46 1.83 -7.74
C TRP A 38 -13.50 0.82 -8.24
N LYS A 39 -13.52 0.58 -9.56
CA LYS A 39 -14.42 -0.43 -10.16
C LYS A 39 -13.98 -1.87 -9.84
N ASN A 40 -12.69 -2.08 -9.60
CA ASN A 40 -12.15 -3.39 -9.26
C ASN A 40 -12.10 -3.57 -7.73
N LYS A 41 -13.05 -4.30 -7.18
CA LYS A 41 -13.15 -4.55 -5.72
C LYS A 41 -11.89 -5.18 -5.14
N VAL A 42 -11.26 -6.09 -5.87
CA VAL A 42 -10.01 -6.75 -5.42
C VAL A 42 -8.88 -5.73 -5.29
N ALA A 43 -8.72 -4.86 -6.30
CA ALA A 43 -7.70 -3.82 -6.27
C ALA A 43 -7.91 -2.84 -5.10
N VAL A 44 -9.15 -2.45 -4.82
CA VAL A 44 -9.49 -1.58 -3.67
C VAL A 44 -9.09 -2.25 -2.36
N VAL A 45 -9.41 -3.54 -2.18
CA VAL A 45 -9.03 -4.29 -0.98
C VAL A 45 -7.51 -4.36 -0.83
N CYS A 46 -6.76 -4.64 -1.91
CA CYS A 46 -5.31 -4.68 -1.86
C CYS A 46 -4.71 -3.32 -1.47
N VAL A 47 -5.20 -2.22 -2.04
CA VAL A 47 -4.76 -0.87 -1.69
C VAL A 47 -5.08 -0.57 -0.22
N ALA A 48 -6.27 -0.92 0.25
CA ALA A 48 -6.65 -0.72 1.65
C ALA A 48 -5.73 -1.50 2.61
N VAL A 49 -5.38 -2.75 2.29
CA VAL A 49 -4.45 -3.55 3.08
C VAL A 49 -3.05 -2.92 3.11
N ILE A 50 -2.54 -2.46 1.96
CA ILE A 50 -1.23 -1.80 1.89
C ILE A 50 -1.23 -0.52 2.73
N LEU A 51 -2.27 0.30 2.64
CA LEU A 51 -2.39 1.53 3.44
C LEU A 51 -2.46 1.22 4.93
N LEU A 52 -3.19 0.17 5.33
CA LEU A 52 -3.29 -0.26 6.72
C LEU A 52 -1.93 -0.73 7.25
N LEU A 53 -1.21 -1.56 6.50
CA LEU A 53 0.13 -2.03 6.88
C LEU A 53 1.13 -0.85 6.97
N THR A 54 1.04 0.10 6.05
CA THR A 54 1.87 1.32 6.07
C THR A 54 1.57 2.15 7.31
N ALA A 55 0.30 2.38 7.62
CA ALA A 55 -0.12 3.10 8.82
C ALA A 55 0.37 2.38 10.09
N MET A 56 0.17 1.07 10.19
CA MET A 56 0.65 0.28 11.32
C MET A 56 2.18 0.36 11.47
N SER A 57 2.92 0.31 10.37
CA SER A 57 4.38 0.44 10.39
C SER A 57 4.87 1.79 10.91
N ILE A 58 4.09 2.85 10.73
CA ILE A 58 4.42 4.19 11.23
C ILE A 58 3.97 4.36 12.69
N PHE A 59 2.76 3.95 13.01
CA PHE A 59 2.15 4.24 14.31
C PHE A 59 2.50 3.21 15.40
N ALA A 60 2.63 1.92 15.06
CA ALA A 60 2.87 0.88 16.04
C ALA A 60 4.14 1.10 16.89
N PRO A 61 5.31 1.46 16.32
CA PRO A 61 6.49 1.76 17.14
C PRO A 61 6.37 3.05 17.97
N MET A 62 5.42 3.95 17.63
CA MET A 62 5.15 5.14 18.47
C MET A 62 4.27 4.80 19.68
N VAL A 63 3.43 3.79 19.56
CA VAL A 63 2.56 3.31 20.64
C VAL A 63 3.33 2.35 21.56
N SER A 64 4.27 1.59 21.01
CA SER A 64 5.17 0.73 21.79
C SER A 64 6.08 1.59 22.66
N LYS A 65 6.16 1.24 23.96
CA LYS A 65 7.10 1.86 24.91
C LYS A 65 8.48 1.20 24.90
N PHE A 66 8.64 0.14 24.09
CA PHE A 66 9.89 -0.59 23.99
C PHE A 66 10.75 -0.05 22.84
N ASP A 67 12.01 0.22 23.08
CA ASP A 67 12.98 0.45 21.98
C ASP A 67 13.32 -0.89 21.31
N TYR A 68 13.40 -0.87 19.97
CA TYR A 68 13.76 -2.06 19.18
C TYR A 68 15.19 -2.58 19.44
N ARG A 69 16.04 -1.77 20.06
CA ARG A 69 17.43 -2.08 20.40
C ARG A 69 17.59 -2.61 21.81
N GLU A 70 16.69 -2.26 22.71
CA GLU A 70 16.78 -2.62 24.11
C GLU A 70 16.62 -4.12 24.31
N GLN A 71 17.42 -4.67 25.22
CA GLN A 71 17.47 -6.10 25.53
C GLN A 71 17.04 -6.29 26.99
N HIS A 72 15.94 -6.99 27.19
CA HIS A 72 15.44 -7.36 28.51
C HIS A 72 15.91 -8.77 28.85
N TYR A 73 17.08 -8.88 29.43
CA TYR A 73 17.71 -10.19 29.71
C TYR A 73 16.89 -11.07 30.66
N SER A 74 16.06 -10.48 31.50
CA SER A 74 15.13 -11.18 32.41
C SER A 74 13.95 -11.84 31.67
N HIS A 75 13.66 -11.41 30.42
CA HIS A 75 12.49 -11.82 29.63
C HIS A 75 12.89 -12.48 28.30
N THR A 76 13.97 -13.26 28.28
CA THR A 76 14.38 -14.00 27.08
C THR A 76 13.36 -15.09 26.76
N ASN A 77 12.93 -15.19 25.49
CA ASN A 77 11.91 -16.14 25.01
C ASN A 77 10.59 -16.05 25.81
N ALA A 78 10.22 -14.88 26.29
CA ALA A 78 8.99 -14.70 27.01
C ALA A 78 7.78 -14.91 26.10
N PRO A 79 6.72 -15.60 26.55
CA PRO A 79 5.53 -15.82 25.77
C PRO A 79 4.76 -14.52 25.51
N MET A 80 3.84 -14.58 24.55
CA MET A 80 2.94 -13.46 24.24
C MET A 80 2.17 -13.03 25.49
N GLY A 81 2.07 -11.71 25.71
CA GLY A 81 1.35 -11.15 26.84
C GLY A 81 2.16 -11.07 28.13
N THR A 82 3.44 -11.33 28.12
CA THR A 82 4.31 -11.14 29.30
C THR A 82 4.43 -9.65 29.62
N VAL A 83 4.27 -9.30 30.91
CA VAL A 83 4.46 -7.95 31.42
C VAL A 83 5.93 -7.72 31.71
N CYS A 84 6.51 -6.62 31.27
CA CYS A 84 7.85 -6.23 31.61
C CYS A 84 7.89 -5.76 33.09
N ASN A 85 8.60 -6.51 33.93
CA ASN A 85 8.76 -6.21 35.36
C ASN A 85 10.18 -5.75 35.70
N GLU A 86 10.98 -5.44 34.68
CA GLU A 86 12.37 -5.01 34.87
C GLU A 86 12.40 -3.54 35.27
N SER A 87 12.74 -3.29 36.55
CA SER A 87 12.72 -1.94 37.12
C SER A 87 13.76 -1.05 36.46
N GLY A 88 13.34 0.09 35.96
CA GLY A 88 14.20 1.06 35.29
C GLY A 88 14.47 0.79 33.81
N ALA A 89 13.91 -0.29 33.24
CA ALA A 89 13.94 -0.53 31.80
C ALA A 89 12.89 0.29 31.06
N GLU A 90 13.15 0.62 29.80
CA GLU A 90 12.11 1.17 28.93
C GLU A 90 10.95 0.17 28.81
N GLY A 91 9.73 0.64 28.98
CA GLY A 91 8.56 -0.23 28.92
C GLY A 91 8.22 -0.96 30.23
N GLU A 92 8.81 -0.61 31.37
CA GLU A 92 8.41 -1.15 32.68
C GLU A 92 6.88 -1.07 32.88
N GLY A 93 6.27 -2.20 33.26
CA GLY A 93 4.81 -2.34 33.42
C GLY A 93 4.03 -2.48 32.12
N HIS A 94 4.66 -2.44 30.95
CA HIS A 94 4.01 -2.65 29.66
C HIS A 94 4.09 -4.11 29.21
N VAL A 95 3.17 -4.49 28.31
CA VAL A 95 2.99 -5.88 27.86
C VAL A 95 3.74 -6.10 26.56
N HIS A 96 4.53 -7.18 26.49
CA HIS A 96 5.09 -7.70 25.25
C HIS A 96 4.02 -8.43 24.44
N TYR A 97 3.35 -7.74 23.50
CA TYR A 97 2.19 -8.29 22.77
C TYR A 97 2.53 -9.59 22.02
N PHE A 98 3.67 -9.68 21.38
CA PHE A 98 4.14 -10.87 20.65
C PHE A 98 5.24 -11.62 21.39
N GLY A 99 5.48 -11.27 22.66
CA GLY A 99 6.57 -11.82 23.42
C GLY A 99 7.93 -11.25 23.03
N THR A 100 8.99 -11.94 23.48
CA THR A 100 10.37 -11.53 23.23
C THR A 100 11.18 -12.60 22.49
N ASP A 101 12.25 -12.19 21.85
CA ASP A 101 13.17 -13.10 21.18
C ASP A 101 14.19 -13.70 22.18
N THR A 102 15.15 -14.49 21.65
CA THR A 102 16.24 -15.10 22.43
C THR A 102 17.16 -14.10 23.10
N LEU A 103 17.12 -12.84 22.71
CA LEU A 103 17.89 -11.73 23.28
C LEU A 103 17.05 -10.81 24.18
N GLY A 104 15.80 -11.19 24.44
CA GLY A 104 14.89 -10.39 25.26
C GLY A 104 14.34 -9.13 24.57
N ARG A 105 14.39 -9.05 23.24
CA ARG A 105 13.88 -7.89 22.49
C ARG A 105 12.42 -8.06 22.16
N ASP A 106 11.66 -6.96 22.21
CA ASP A 106 10.24 -6.97 21.85
C ASP A 106 10.00 -7.28 20.37
N ILE A 107 9.33 -8.40 20.09
CA ILE A 107 9.06 -8.86 18.71
C ILE A 107 8.10 -7.92 18.01
N PHE A 108 7.08 -7.40 18.70
CA PHE A 108 6.10 -6.49 18.11
C PHE A 108 6.78 -5.23 17.53
N THR A 109 7.59 -4.56 18.32
CA THR A 109 8.33 -3.36 17.91
C THR A 109 9.27 -3.66 16.73
N ARG A 110 9.95 -4.80 16.75
CA ARG A 110 10.88 -5.20 15.67
C ARG A 110 10.20 -5.48 14.35
N ILE A 111 9.02 -6.12 14.35
CA ILE A 111 8.25 -6.39 13.13
C ILE A 111 7.89 -5.07 12.44
N TRP A 112 7.36 -4.11 13.18
CA TRP A 112 6.93 -2.83 12.60
C TRP A 112 8.10 -1.92 12.20
N MET A 113 9.22 -1.98 12.92
CA MET A 113 10.46 -1.31 12.50
C MET A 113 11.02 -1.92 11.22
N GLY A 114 11.01 -3.25 11.09
CA GLY A 114 11.35 -3.93 9.84
C GLY A 114 10.43 -3.51 8.68
N GLY A 115 9.14 -3.35 8.95
CA GLY A 115 8.16 -2.82 7.99
C GLY A 115 8.52 -1.42 7.48
N ARG A 116 8.97 -0.51 8.34
CA ARG A 116 9.46 0.82 7.95
C ARG A 116 10.62 0.74 6.97
N VAL A 117 11.61 -0.08 7.28
CA VAL A 117 12.79 -0.24 6.41
C VAL A 117 12.38 -0.78 5.04
N SER A 118 11.52 -1.81 5.02
CA SER A 118 11.02 -2.38 3.76
C SER A 118 10.24 -1.36 2.93
N LEU A 119 9.39 -0.56 3.55
CA LEU A 119 8.62 0.49 2.86
C LEU A 119 9.54 1.60 2.31
N THR A 120 10.55 2.02 3.07
CA THR A 120 11.49 3.04 2.60
C THR A 120 12.30 2.55 1.40
N ILE A 121 12.74 1.30 1.41
CA ILE A 121 13.43 0.68 0.28
C ILE A 121 12.51 0.58 -0.93
N ALA A 122 11.26 0.14 -0.74
CA ALA A 122 10.28 0.02 -1.83
C ALA A 122 9.99 1.38 -2.49
N VAL A 123 9.80 2.43 -1.70
CA VAL A 123 9.58 3.79 -2.22
C VAL A 123 10.82 4.30 -2.92
N ALA A 124 12.02 4.10 -2.34
CA ALA A 124 13.27 4.52 -2.97
C ALA A 124 13.49 3.83 -4.32
N SER A 125 13.25 2.50 -4.40
CA SER A 125 13.35 1.76 -5.66
C SER A 125 12.35 2.28 -6.70
N ALA A 126 11.10 2.52 -6.31
CA ALA A 126 10.09 3.05 -7.22
C ALA A 126 10.44 4.45 -7.75
N LEU A 127 11.09 5.29 -6.94
CA LEU A 127 11.55 6.62 -7.38
C LEU A 127 12.75 6.55 -8.34
N VAL A 128 13.60 5.54 -8.20
CA VAL A 128 14.74 5.34 -9.12
C VAL A 128 14.26 4.79 -10.47
N ASP A 129 13.20 3.99 -10.48
CA ASP A 129 12.64 3.39 -11.70
C ASP A 129 11.73 4.36 -12.49
N LEU A 130 11.37 5.51 -11.93
CA LEU A 130 10.47 6.50 -12.55
C LEU A 130 11.22 7.48 -13.46
#